data_bd3dfc55c7c33e12af690e9fe898d8c9
#
_entry.id   bd3dfc55c7c33e12af690e9fe898d8c9
#
_cell.length_a   1.000
_cell.length_b   1.000
_cell.length_c   1.000
_cell.angle_alpha   90.00
_cell.angle_beta   90.00
_cell.angle_gamma   90.00
#
_symmetry.space_group_name_H-M   'P 1'
#
loop_
_entity.id
_entity.type
_entity.pdbx_description
1 polymer ?
#
loop_
_entity_poly.entity_id
_entity_poly.type
_entity_poly.pdbx_seq_one_letter_code
_entity_poly.pdbx_strand_id
1 'polypeptide(L)'
;MLLEMQNVVKRFGGLTAVSNMSFHVEKGEIFGVIGPNGAGKTTIFNLITGVYPVSEGNILFDGQSISGKKPYQIINGGIARTFQNIRLFTGMTVLENILVGQHDHLKAGFLASILHTGAQKKEEKEAREEAMELLHFVGLEQD
;
A
#
# COMPACT_ATOMS: atom_id res chain seq x y z
N MET A 1 -14.89 -11.77 6.21
CA MET A 1 -13.64 -11.17 6.75
C MET A 1 -12.83 -10.61 5.59
N LEU A 2 -12.38 -9.36 5.69
CA LEU A 2 -11.53 -8.74 4.66
C LEU A 2 -10.04 -8.97 4.98
N LEU A 3 -9.63 -8.74 6.23
CA LEU A 3 -8.28 -8.96 6.71
C LEU A 3 -8.32 -9.88 7.94
N GLU A 4 -7.41 -10.83 8.02
CA GLU A 4 -7.31 -11.72 9.17
C GLU A 4 -5.84 -11.96 9.53
N MET A 5 -5.51 -11.78 10.79
CA MET A 5 -4.23 -12.19 11.37
C MET A 5 -4.44 -13.42 12.23
N GLN A 6 -3.64 -14.47 11.99
CA GLN A 6 -3.76 -15.78 12.65
C GLN A 6 -2.45 -16.12 13.37
N ASN A 7 -2.45 -16.01 14.71
CA ASN A 7 -1.33 -16.35 15.58
C ASN A 7 0.01 -15.75 15.14
N VAL A 8 -0.03 -14.49 14.69
CA VAL A 8 1.13 -13.82 14.11
C VAL A 8 2.16 -13.48 15.16
N VAL A 9 3.40 -13.87 14.90
CA VAL A 9 4.57 -13.54 15.72
C VAL A 9 5.60 -12.81 14.86
N LYS A 10 6.21 -11.77 15.44
CA LYS A 10 7.36 -11.10 14.85
C LYS A 10 8.49 -10.98 15.85
N ARG A 11 9.64 -11.54 15.47
CA ARG A 11 10.90 -11.43 16.22
C ARG A 11 11.93 -10.63 15.44
N PHE A 12 12.70 -9.85 16.15
CA PHE A 12 13.90 -9.15 15.67
C PHE A 12 15.07 -9.56 16.55
N GLY A 13 15.85 -10.53 16.09
CA GLY A 13 16.86 -11.17 16.96
C GLY A 13 16.21 -11.76 18.22
N GLY A 14 16.65 -11.34 19.39
CA GLY A 14 16.11 -11.78 20.69
C GLY A 14 14.84 -11.07 21.13
N LEU A 15 14.40 -10.01 20.42
CA LEU A 15 13.22 -9.24 20.80
C LEU A 15 11.97 -9.77 20.08
N THR A 16 10.92 -10.10 20.82
CA THR A 16 9.59 -10.39 20.26
C THR A 16 8.77 -9.10 20.27
N ALA A 17 8.58 -8.50 19.08
CA ALA A 17 7.86 -7.24 18.90
C ALA A 17 6.34 -7.44 18.75
N VAL A 18 5.90 -8.59 18.23
CA VAL A 18 4.50 -9.02 18.18
C VAL A 18 4.46 -10.47 18.63
N SER A 19 3.59 -10.78 19.59
CA SER A 19 3.48 -12.11 20.18
C SER A 19 2.07 -12.65 20.03
N ASN A 20 1.93 -13.70 19.22
CA ASN A 20 0.69 -14.48 19.04
C ASN A 20 -0.57 -13.63 18.80
N MET A 21 -0.45 -12.64 17.91
CA MET A 21 -1.53 -11.69 17.62
C MET A 21 -2.53 -12.32 16.67
N SER A 22 -3.82 -12.27 17.05
CA SER A 22 -4.93 -12.71 16.20
C SER A 22 -6.05 -11.67 16.25
N PHE A 23 -6.54 -11.25 15.11
CA PHE A 23 -7.74 -10.42 14.94
C PHE A 23 -8.23 -10.51 13.51
N HIS A 24 -9.43 -10.01 13.27
CA HIS A 24 -9.98 -9.87 11.93
C HIS A 24 -10.63 -8.49 11.75
N VAL A 25 -10.76 -8.08 10.50
CA VAL A 25 -11.42 -6.85 10.08
C VAL A 25 -12.43 -7.20 9.00
N GLU A 26 -13.66 -6.73 9.14
CA GLU A 26 -14.73 -6.96 8.17
C GLU A 26 -14.68 -5.89 7.05
N LYS A 27 -15.33 -6.19 5.93
CA LYS A 27 -15.47 -5.24 4.84
C LYS A 27 -16.33 -4.05 5.28
N GLY A 28 -15.81 -2.82 5.09
CA GLY A 28 -16.50 -1.58 5.51
C GLY A 28 -16.30 -1.21 6.97
N GLU A 29 -15.52 -1.99 7.73
CA GLU A 29 -15.21 -1.72 9.13
C GLU A 29 -14.08 -0.69 9.27
N ILE A 30 -14.19 0.18 10.29
CA ILE A 30 -13.10 1.02 10.79
C ILE A 30 -12.51 0.33 12.03
N PHE A 31 -11.34 -0.24 11.88
CA PHE A 31 -10.65 -0.97 12.95
C PHE A 31 -9.48 -0.18 13.51
N GLY A 32 -9.42 -0.01 14.83
CA GLY A 32 -8.36 0.74 15.52
C GLY A 32 -7.40 -0.15 16.29
N VAL A 33 -6.09 0.04 16.07
CA VAL A 33 -5.03 -0.58 16.88
C VAL A 33 -4.50 0.46 17.87
N ILE A 34 -4.79 0.29 19.15
CA ILE A 34 -4.41 1.21 20.22
C ILE A 34 -3.38 0.56 21.16
N GLY A 35 -2.58 1.40 21.83
CA GLY A 35 -1.57 0.95 22.80
C GLY A 35 -0.47 2.01 22.98
N PRO A 36 0.37 1.87 24.01
CA PRO A 36 1.47 2.80 24.29
C PRO A 36 2.54 2.78 23.19
N ASN A 37 3.49 3.73 23.26
CA ASN A 37 4.65 3.71 22.39
C ASN A 37 5.48 2.45 22.66
N GLY A 38 5.95 1.80 21.58
CA GLY A 38 6.67 0.53 21.68
C GLY A 38 5.80 -0.73 21.73
N ALA A 39 4.46 -0.61 21.80
CA ALA A 39 3.53 -1.77 21.84
C ALA A 39 3.43 -2.57 20.52
N GLY A 40 4.28 -2.30 19.53
CA GLY A 40 4.29 -3.06 18.27
C GLY A 40 3.28 -2.61 17.20
N LYS A 41 2.52 -1.51 17.41
CA LYS A 41 1.51 -1.04 16.44
C LYS A 41 2.08 -0.85 15.03
N THR A 42 3.18 -0.12 14.91
CA THR A 42 3.86 0.10 13.63
C THR A 42 4.38 -1.22 13.03
N THR A 43 4.80 -2.16 13.88
CA THR A 43 5.23 -3.49 13.44
C THR A 43 4.08 -4.26 12.81
N ILE A 44 2.87 -4.20 13.40
CA ILE A 44 1.66 -4.84 12.83
C ILE A 44 1.38 -4.29 11.43
N PHE A 45 1.36 -2.97 11.26
CA PHE A 45 1.17 -2.35 9.94
C PHE A 45 2.28 -2.73 8.94
N ASN A 46 3.54 -2.82 9.41
CA ASN A 46 4.66 -3.25 8.56
C ASN A 46 4.55 -4.73 8.14
N LEU A 47 3.96 -5.59 8.98
CA LEU A 47 3.68 -6.99 8.64
C LEU A 47 2.57 -7.10 7.60
N ILE A 48 1.45 -6.37 7.79
CA ILE A 48 0.31 -6.36 6.86
C ILE A 48 0.73 -5.83 5.48
N THR A 49 1.59 -4.82 5.44
CA THR A 49 2.06 -4.20 4.18
C THR A 49 3.31 -4.85 3.59
N GLY A 50 3.79 -5.97 4.16
CA GLY A 50 4.91 -6.75 3.62
C GLY A 50 6.29 -6.09 3.78
N VAL A 51 6.40 -5.00 4.54
CA VAL A 51 7.69 -4.35 4.86
C VAL A 51 8.54 -5.30 5.72
N TYR A 52 7.89 -6.04 6.61
CA TYR A 52 8.53 -7.11 7.38
C TYR A 52 7.85 -8.46 7.10
N PRO A 53 8.62 -9.54 6.95
CA PRO A 53 8.04 -10.87 6.92
C PRO A 53 7.59 -11.27 8.33
N VAL A 54 6.53 -12.06 8.43
CA VAL A 54 6.13 -12.71 9.68
C VAL A 54 7.18 -13.73 10.10
N SER A 55 7.36 -13.91 11.43
CA SER A 55 8.21 -14.99 11.96
C SER A 55 7.42 -16.28 12.10
N GLU A 56 6.16 -16.20 12.54
CA GLU A 56 5.21 -17.31 12.66
C GLU A 56 3.79 -16.78 12.42
N GLY A 57 2.87 -17.71 12.14
CA GLY A 57 1.47 -17.39 11.87
C GLY A 57 1.23 -16.99 10.42
N ASN A 58 0.04 -16.48 10.14
CA ASN A 58 -0.36 -16.12 8.78
C ASN A 58 -1.20 -14.84 8.77
N ILE A 59 -1.16 -14.12 7.66
CA ILE A 59 -2.00 -12.95 7.39
C ILE A 59 -2.76 -13.24 6.10
N LEU A 60 -4.08 -13.15 6.16
CA LEU A 60 -4.97 -13.34 5.02
C LEU A 60 -5.61 -12.00 4.66
N PHE A 61 -5.74 -11.75 3.37
CA PHE A 61 -6.51 -10.65 2.81
C PHE A 61 -7.45 -11.20 1.74
N ASP A 62 -8.73 -10.94 1.90
CA ASP A 62 -9.82 -11.52 1.09
C ASP A 62 -9.68 -13.04 0.90
N GLY A 63 -9.41 -13.74 2.02
CA GLY A 63 -9.21 -15.18 2.08
C GLY A 63 -7.88 -15.69 1.51
N GLN A 64 -7.03 -14.84 0.94
CA GLN A 64 -5.74 -15.23 0.37
C GLN A 64 -4.58 -14.85 1.28
N SER A 65 -3.62 -15.76 1.46
CA SER A 65 -2.41 -15.46 2.24
C SER A 65 -1.58 -14.38 1.56
N ILE A 66 -1.25 -13.35 2.35
CA ILE A 66 -0.33 -12.27 1.97
C ILE A 66 1.02 -12.38 2.70
N SER A 67 1.17 -13.35 3.59
CA SER A 67 2.42 -13.60 4.32
C SER A 67 3.55 -13.92 3.34
N GLY A 68 4.66 -13.19 3.45
CA GLY A 68 5.83 -13.36 2.57
C GLY A 68 5.71 -12.70 1.19
N LYS A 69 4.57 -12.10 0.84
CA LYS A 69 4.45 -11.27 -0.36
C LYS A 69 5.26 -9.98 -0.20
N LYS A 70 5.77 -9.47 -1.31
CA LYS A 70 6.46 -8.17 -1.35
C LYS A 70 5.45 -7.02 -1.30
N PRO A 71 5.85 -5.80 -0.82
CA PRO A 71 4.94 -4.66 -0.70
C PRO A 71 4.15 -4.35 -1.98
N TYR A 72 4.79 -4.34 -3.14
CA TYR A 72 4.10 -4.06 -4.41
C TYR A 72 3.00 -5.10 -4.74
N GLN A 73 3.20 -6.38 -4.38
CA GLN A 73 2.20 -7.43 -4.59
C GLN A 73 0.98 -7.25 -3.67
N ILE A 74 1.22 -6.70 -2.47
CA ILE A 74 0.18 -6.42 -1.48
C ILE A 74 -0.62 -5.18 -1.90
N ILE A 75 0.05 -4.14 -2.42
CA ILE A 75 -0.60 -2.94 -2.98
C ILE A 75 -1.48 -3.35 -4.17
N ASN A 76 -0.96 -4.14 -5.10
CA ASN A 76 -1.73 -4.63 -6.25
C ASN A 76 -2.90 -5.55 -5.83
N GLY A 77 -2.82 -6.14 -4.65
CA GLY A 77 -3.91 -6.89 -4.02
C GLY A 77 -5.01 -6.03 -3.39
N GLY A 78 -4.82 -4.69 -3.33
CA GLY A 78 -5.82 -3.74 -2.83
C GLY A 78 -5.57 -3.21 -1.41
N ILE A 79 -4.39 -3.43 -0.82
CA ILE A 79 -4.02 -2.86 0.48
C ILE A 79 -3.13 -1.63 0.25
N ALA A 80 -3.65 -0.45 0.54
CA ALA A 80 -2.87 0.79 0.54
C ALA A 80 -2.53 1.23 1.98
N ARG A 81 -1.46 2.00 2.11
CA ARG A 81 -1.03 2.59 3.38
C ARG A 81 -0.59 4.03 3.19
N THR A 82 -1.06 4.90 4.07
CA THR A 82 -0.51 6.25 4.23
C THR A 82 0.70 6.21 5.17
N PHE A 83 1.76 6.94 4.83
CA PHE A 83 2.99 7.03 5.64
C PHE A 83 3.08 8.40 6.30
N GLN A 84 3.56 8.44 7.54
CA GLN A 84 3.78 9.70 8.27
C GLN A 84 4.88 10.56 7.62
N ASN A 85 5.93 9.92 7.11
CA ASN A 85 7.03 10.56 6.42
C ASN A 85 6.94 10.22 4.92
N ILE A 86 6.37 11.13 4.16
CA ILE A 86 6.27 11.02 2.72
C ILE A 86 7.59 11.49 2.11
N ARG A 87 8.18 10.69 1.23
CA ARG A 87 9.32 11.09 0.39
C ARG A 87 8.79 11.47 -0.98
N LEU A 88 8.69 12.76 -1.22
CA LEU A 88 8.34 13.30 -2.53
C LEU A 88 9.59 13.42 -3.41
N PHE A 89 9.39 13.32 -4.71
CA PHE A 89 10.38 13.67 -5.71
C PHE A 89 10.40 15.21 -5.85
N THR A 90 11.29 15.87 -5.13
CA THR A 90 11.34 17.33 -5.01
C THR A 90 11.65 18.05 -6.32
N GLY A 91 12.18 17.37 -7.32
CA GLY A 91 12.41 17.90 -8.67
C GLY A 91 11.21 17.74 -9.62
N MET A 92 10.10 17.22 -9.14
CA MET A 92 8.87 17.00 -9.91
C MET A 92 7.74 17.86 -9.35
N THR A 93 6.80 18.22 -10.21
CA THR A 93 5.55 18.89 -9.82
C THR A 93 4.67 17.97 -8.96
N VAL A 94 3.67 18.53 -8.30
CA VAL A 94 2.70 17.75 -7.52
C VAL A 94 1.99 16.73 -8.41
N LEU A 95 1.56 17.16 -9.59
CA LEU A 95 0.93 16.28 -10.59
C LEU A 95 1.83 15.10 -11.00
N GLU A 96 3.11 15.36 -11.27
CA GLU A 96 4.06 14.30 -11.64
C GLU A 96 4.29 13.32 -10.50
N ASN A 97 4.33 13.78 -9.24
CA ASN A 97 4.40 12.88 -8.08
C ASN A 97 3.18 11.95 -7.98
N ILE A 98 1.97 12.47 -8.26
CA ILE A 98 0.74 11.65 -8.28
C ILE A 98 0.81 10.63 -9.42
N LEU A 99 1.21 11.05 -10.62
CA LEU A 99 1.33 10.16 -11.78
C LEU A 99 2.34 9.03 -11.56
N VAL A 100 3.46 9.30 -10.86
CA VAL A 100 4.40 8.24 -10.44
C VAL A 100 3.72 7.24 -9.51
N GLY A 101 2.86 7.70 -8.59
CA GLY A 101 2.08 6.82 -7.71
C GLY A 101 1.07 5.93 -8.43
N GLN A 102 0.56 6.36 -9.59
CA GLN A 102 -0.38 5.60 -10.42
C GLN A 102 0.30 4.59 -11.36
N HIS A 103 1.63 4.61 -11.47
CA HIS A 103 2.37 3.80 -12.46
C HIS A 103 2.07 2.30 -12.41
N ASP A 104 1.83 1.73 -11.23
CA ASP A 104 1.49 0.31 -11.06
C ASP A 104 0.09 -0.05 -11.56
N HIS A 105 -0.79 0.94 -11.80
CA HIS A 105 -2.13 0.75 -12.35
C HIS A 105 -2.16 0.85 -13.88
N LEU A 106 -1.10 1.37 -14.52
CA LEU A 106 -1.00 1.46 -15.98
C LEU A 106 -0.70 0.09 -16.57
N LYS A 107 -1.61 -0.42 -17.38
CA LYS A 107 -1.48 -1.74 -18.03
C LYS A 107 -0.51 -1.77 -19.20
N ALA A 108 -0.07 -0.62 -19.67
CA ALA A 108 0.89 -0.51 -20.76
C ALA A 108 2.26 -1.02 -20.31
N GLY A 109 2.60 -2.26 -20.69
CA GLY A 109 3.90 -2.86 -20.43
C GLY A 109 5.03 -2.08 -21.11
N PHE A 110 6.28 -2.31 -20.67
CA PHE A 110 7.50 -1.67 -21.17
C PHE A 110 7.62 -1.63 -22.70
N LEU A 111 7.12 -2.64 -23.42
CA LEU A 111 7.12 -2.70 -24.89
C LEU A 111 6.11 -1.73 -25.53
N ALA A 112 5.00 -1.41 -24.86
CA ALA A 112 4.02 -0.45 -25.37
C ALA A 112 4.54 1.00 -25.24
N SER A 113 5.35 1.29 -24.22
CA SER A 113 6.00 2.60 -24.03
C SER A 113 6.97 2.97 -25.18
N ILE A 114 7.57 1.97 -25.83
CA ILE A 114 8.49 2.19 -26.96
C ILE A 114 7.73 2.49 -28.27
N LEU A 115 6.50 1.98 -28.41
CA LEU A 115 5.75 2.04 -29.66
C LEU A 115 4.76 3.22 -29.79
N HIS A 116 4.65 4.09 -28.76
CA HIS A 116 3.76 5.26 -28.75
C HIS A 116 2.35 4.99 -29.33
N THR A 117 1.74 3.90 -28.92
CA THR A 117 0.45 3.46 -29.45
C THR A 117 -0.69 4.40 -29.01
N GLY A 118 -1.76 4.49 -29.84
CA GLY A 118 -2.93 5.29 -29.48
C GLY A 118 -3.60 4.88 -28.17
N ALA A 119 -3.47 3.61 -27.77
CA ALA A 119 -3.96 3.11 -26.48
C ALA A 119 -3.17 3.72 -25.30
N GLN A 120 -1.85 3.86 -25.43
CA GLN A 120 -1.02 4.47 -24.40
C GLN A 120 -1.37 5.96 -24.18
N LYS A 121 -1.57 6.71 -25.27
CA LYS A 121 -2.00 8.12 -25.17
C LYS A 121 -3.33 8.28 -24.46
N LYS A 122 -4.23 7.32 -24.63
CA LYS A 122 -5.51 7.30 -23.95
C LYS A 122 -5.34 7.01 -22.45
N GLU A 123 -4.56 5.99 -22.07
CA GLU A 123 -4.26 5.66 -20.67
C GLU A 123 -3.54 6.82 -19.95
N GLU A 124 -2.58 7.48 -20.62
CA GLU A 124 -1.86 8.61 -20.09
C GLU A 124 -2.77 9.83 -19.86
N LYS A 125 -3.73 10.05 -20.78
CA LYS A 125 -4.74 11.10 -20.64
C LYS A 125 -5.69 10.79 -19.47
N GLU A 126 -6.20 9.57 -19.37
CA GLU A 126 -7.08 9.12 -18.28
C GLU A 126 -6.38 9.24 -16.91
N ALA A 127 -5.12 8.77 -16.80
CA ALA A 127 -4.33 8.90 -15.59
C ALA A 127 -4.11 10.37 -15.18
N ARG A 128 -3.92 11.26 -16.16
CA ARG A 128 -3.77 12.70 -15.90
C ARG A 128 -5.08 13.34 -15.45
N GLU A 129 -6.21 12.95 -16.04
CA GLU A 129 -7.54 13.42 -15.64
C GLU A 129 -7.86 12.99 -14.21
N GLU A 130 -7.63 11.71 -13.85
CA GLU A 130 -7.79 11.20 -12.48
C GLU A 130 -6.86 11.92 -11.48
N ALA A 131 -5.61 12.18 -11.87
CA ALA A 131 -4.67 12.92 -11.01
C ALA A 131 -5.14 14.36 -10.76
N MET A 132 -5.71 15.03 -11.77
CA MET A 132 -6.28 16.38 -11.62
C MET A 132 -7.53 16.38 -10.75
N GLU A 133 -8.39 15.37 -10.84
CA GLU A 133 -9.54 15.21 -9.93
C GLU A 133 -9.09 15.03 -8.47
N LEU A 134 -8.02 14.26 -8.23
CA LEU A 134 -7.44 14.12 -6.89
C LEU A 134 -6.88 15.46 -6.37
N LEU A 135 -6.18 16.24 -7.22
CA LEU A 135 -5.69 17.57 -6.87
C LEU A 135 -6.83 18.52 -6.52
N HIS A 136 -7.90 18.50 -7.32
CA HIS A 136 -9.12 19.25 -7.04
C HIS A 136 -9.72 18.85 -5.67
N PHE A 137 -9.86 17.57 -5.42
CA PHE A 137 -10.41 17.04 -4.16
C PHE A 137 -9.63 17.52 -2.92
N VAL A 138 -8.28 17.64 -3.01
CA VAL A 138 -7.44 18.11 -1.90
C VAL A 138 -7.16 19.62 -1.92
N GLY A 139 -7.69 20.37 -2.92
CA GLY A 139 -7.55 21.83 -3.03
C GLY A 139 -6.15 22.29 -3.49
N LEU A 140 -5.42 21.47 -4.23
CA LEU A 140 -4.07 21.76 -4.76
C LEU A 140 -4.04 21.94 -6.29
N GLU A 141 -5.11 22.47 -6.87
CA GLU A 141 -5.26 22.63 -8.33
C GLU A 141 -4.31 23.67 -8.95
N GLN A 142 -3.75 24.57 -8.15
CA GLN A 142 -2.97 25.72 -8.61
C GLN A 142 -1.47 25.60 -8.30
N ASP A 143 -1.02 24.48 -7.76
CA ASP A 143 0.37 24.24 -7.34
C ASP A 143 1.18 23.37 -8.34
#